data_0fd198e9d3a32b4bfdf246e9d3baba6b
#
_entry.id   0fd198e9d3a32b4bfdf246e9d3baba6b
#
_cell.length_a   1.000
_cell.length_b   1.000
_cell.length_c   1.000
_cell.angle_alpha   90.00
_cell.angle_beta   90.00
_cell.angle_gamma   90.00
#
_symmetry.space_group_name_H-M   'P 1'
#
loop_
_entity.id
_entity.type
_entity.pdbx_description
1 polymer ?
#
loop_
_entity_poly.entity_id
_entity_poly.type
_entity_poly.pdbx_seq_one_letter_code
_entity_poly.pdbx_strand_id
1 'polypeptide(L)'
;IRLQTGEPYLIFSDTVNRQMPQHQQELGLKVKQSNLCSEIMLHTGPDHLGIDRTAVCCLSSVNAEKFLEWREEPRFIEDVMRFLDNVLEDFIRRAPPEMKAAVYSARRERSVGLGLMGFHSFLQAQGVAFESAMAKSWNMRLFKHLRREADKASRLLAEEKGPCEDARERGVMERFSHKLAIAPTASISIIC
;
A
#
# COMPACT_ATOMS: atom_id res chain seq x y z
N ILE A 1 29.48 -6.61 8.14
CA ILE A 1 28.44 -7.42 8.79
C ILE A 1 27.30 -7.64 7.78
N ARG A 2 26.64 -6.58 7.27
CA ARG A 2 25.49 -6.70 6.36
C ARG A 2 25.72 -7.64 5.16
N LEU A 3 26.86 -7.53 4.49
CA LEU A 3 27.20 -8.38 3.33
C LEU A 3 27.41 -9.86 3.71
N GLN A 4 27.77 -10.15 4.95
CA GLN A 4 28.04 -11.50 5.43
C GLN A 4 26.81 -12.17 6.03
N THR A 5 25.96 -11.42 6.69
CA THR A 5 24.84 -11.95 7.51
C THR A 5 23.45 -11.65 6.97
N GLY A 6 23.34 -10.69 6.05
CA GLY A 6 22.05 -10.14 5.64
C GLY A 6 21.46 -9.12 6.62
N GLU A 7 22.06 -8.93 7.78
CA GLU A 7 21.60 -8.03 8.85
C GLU A 7 22.63 -6.95 9.18
N PRO A 8 22.22 -5.77 9.69
CA PRO A 8 20.84 -5.28 9.82
C PRO A 8 20.23 -4.90 8.47
N TYR A 9 18.89 -4.77 8.40
CA TYR A 9 18.22 -4.17 7.26
C TYR A 9 18.57 -2.69 7.13
N LEU A 10 18.68 -2.21 5.90
CA LEU A 10 19.04 -0.82 5.60
C LEU A 10 17.86 -0.13 4.92
N ILE A 11 17.48 1.03 5.45
CA ILE A 11 16.44 1.89 4.88
C ILE A 11 17.07 3.20 4.42
N PHE A 12 16.81 3.54 3.16
CA PHE A 12 17.20 4.85 2.60
C PHE A 12 16.15 5.89 2.97
N SER A 13 16.20 6.38 4.21
CA SER A 13 15.16 7.23 4.81
C SER A 13 14.88 8.50 3.99
N ASP A 14 15.90 9.12 3.40
CA ASP A 14 15.72 10.29 2.55
C ASP A 14 14.91 9.97 1.29
N THR A 15 15.17 8.82 0.67
CA THR A 15 14.42 8.36 -0.50
C THR A 15 12.97 8.09 -0.16
N VAL A 16 12.73 7.38 0.95
CA VAL A 16 11.38 7.10 1.43
C VAL A 16 10.62 8.40 1.68
N ASN A 17 11.20 9.33 2.42
CA ASN A 17 10.53 10.59 2.77
C ASN A 17 10.30 11.51 1.56
N ARG A 18 11.18 11.49 0.54
CA ARG A 18 10.92 12.21 -0.72
C ARG A 18 9.78 11.62 -1.55
N GLN A 19 9.46 10.33 -1.36
CA GLN A 19 8.41 9.62 -2.11
C GLN A 19 7.09 9.53 -1.35
N MET A 20 7.01 10.05 -0.14
CA MET A 20 5.76 10.12 0.61
C MET A 20 4.70 10.92 -0.17
N PRO A 21 3.40 10.65 0.05
CA PRO A 21 2.31 11.47 -0.48
C PRO A 21 2.52 12.94 -0.14
N GLN A 22 2.34 13.81 -1.13
CA GLN A 22 2.63 15.25 -0.99
C GLN A 22 1.88 15.87 0.20
N HIS A 23 0.60 15.56 0.38
CA HIS A 23 -0.19 16.07 1.50
C HIS A 23 0.40 15.68 2.87
N GLN A 24 1.01 14.49 3.00
CA GLN A 24 1.68 14.08 4.23
C GLN A 24 3.02 14.81 4.43
N GLN A 25 3.77 15.06 3.36
CA GLN A 25 4.99 15.89 3.42
C GLN A 25 4.66 17.31 3.89
N GLU A 26 3.60 17.90 3.35
CA GLU A 26 3.12 19.25 3.71
C GLU A 26 2.60 19.34 5.16
N LEU A 27 2.17 18.21 5.75
CA LEU A 27 1.85 18.09 7.18
C LEU A 27 3.10 17.87 8.04
N GLY A 28 4.30 17.79 7.46
CA GLY A 28 5.54 17.56 8.19
C GLY A 28 5.72 16.14 8.71
N LEU A 29 4.93 15.18 8.22
CA LEU A 29 5.03 13.78 8.60
C LEU A 29 6.32 13.17 8.02
N LYS A 30 6.91 12.21 8.74
CA LYS A 30 8.16 11.54 8.33
C LYS A 30 8.12 10.07 8.69
N VAL A 31 8.55 9.24 7.75
CA VAL A 31 8.84 7.82 7.98
C VAL A 31 10.19 7.71 8.66
N LYS A 32 10.22 7.05 9.82
CA LYS A 32 11.42 6.84 10.63
C LYS A 32 11.88 5.39 10.64
N GLN A 33 10.97 4.47 10.36
CA GLN A 33 11.19 3.02 10.42
C GLN A 33 10.21 2.30 9.48
N SER A 34 10.40 1.01 9.30
CA SER A 34 9.50 0.12 8.58
C SER A 34 9.11 -1.07 9.47
N ASN A 35 8.20 -1.91 8.99
CA ASN A 35 7.90 -3.21 9.60
C ASN A 35 9.01 -4.24 9.29
N LEU A 36 8.89 -5.45 9.87
CA LEU A 36 9.85 -6.55 9.67
C LEU A 36 10.06 -6.88 8.19
N CYS A 37 9.00 -6.90 7.41
CA CYS A 37 9.07 -7.25 5.98
C CYS A 37 9.47 -6.07 5.07
N SER A 38 9.63 -4.87 5.62
CA SER A 38 10.13 -3.65 4.94
C SER A 38 9.23 -3.09 3.84
N GLU A 39 7.95 -3.49 3.78
CA GLU A 39 6.99 -2.96 2.79
C GLU A 39 6.12 -1.81 3.31
N ILE A 40 6.05 -1.59 4.63
CA ILE A 40 5.21 -0.55 5.23
C ILE A 40 6.06 0.66 5.60
N MET A 41 5.84 1.77 4.91
CA MET A 41 6.55 3.04 5.08
C MET A 41 5.56 4.13 5.50
N LEU A 42 5.14 4.09 6.77
CA LEU A 42 4.18 5.02 7.35
C LEU A 42 4.79 5.83 8.49
N HIS A 43 4.21 7.01 8.76
CA HIS A 43 4.62 7.84 9.89
C HIS A 43 4.28 7.19 11.23
N THR A 44 5.18 7.27 12.18
CA THR A 44 4.99 6.80 13.57
C THR A 44 5.51 7.84 14.57
N GLY A 45 4.93 7.85 15.77
CA GLY A 45 5.20 8.84 16.81
C GLY A 45 4.36 10.10 16.64
N PRO A 46 4.70 11.20 17.34
CA PRO A 46 3.92 12.44 17.32
C PRO A 46 3.83 13.05 15.92
N ASP A 47 2.62 13.38 15.51
CA ASP A 47 2.35 14.11 14.27
C ASP A 47 2.35 15.63 14.48
N HIS A 48 1.94 16.39 13.45
CA HIS A 48 1.87 17.85 13.48
C HIS A 48 0.88 18.41 14.52
N LEU A 49 -0.03 17.59 15.05
CA LEU A 49 -0.95 17.94 16.13
C LEU A 49 -0.44 17.48 17.51
N GLY A 50 0.75 16.87 17.57
CA GLY A 50 1.32 16.33 18.80
C GLY A 50 0.69 15.02 19.25
N ILE A 51 -0.10 14.35 18.41
CA ILE A 51 -0.78 13.10 18.72
C ILE A 51 0.02 11.93 18.16
N ASP A 52 0.25 10.91 19.00
CA ASP A 52 1.00 9.73 18.58
C ASP A 52 0.26 8.88 17.55
N ARG A 53 0.99 8.52 16.49
CA ARG A 53 0.57 7.59 15.45
C ARG A 53 1.27 6.24 15.58
N THR A 54 0.52 5.18 15.33
CA THR A 54 1.01 3.81 15.18
C THR A 54 0.58 3.30 13.81
N ALA A 55 1.54 2.84 13.00
CA ALA A 55 1.27 2.34 11.66
C ALA A 55 0.34 1.12 11.69
N VAL A 56 -0.64 1.11 10.78
CA VAL A 56 -1.58 0.00 10.60
C VAL A 56 -1.32 -0.66 9.25
N CYS A 57 -1.08 -1.97 9.27
CA CYS A 57 -0.83 -2.79 8.09
C CYS A 57 -2.16 -3.39 7.60
N CYS A 58 -2.71 -2.86 6.51
CA CYS A 58 -3.95 -3.34 5.87
C CYS A 58 -3.64 -3.70 4.41
N LEU A 59 -3.42 -4.99 4.14
CA LEU A 59 -2.86 -5.46 2.88
C LEU A 59 -3.78 -6.46 2.16
N SER A 60 -3.63 -6.49 0.83
CA SER A 60 -4.12 -7.53 -0.05
C SER A 60 -3.15 -7.71 -1.22
N SER A 61 -3.16 -8.86 -1.87
CA SER A 61 -2.34 -9.10 -3.07
C SER A 61 -3.18 -9.78 -4.14
N VAL A 62 -3.10 -9.27 -5.37
CA VAL A 62 -3.74 -9.90 -6.53
C VAL A 62 -2.77 -10.87 -7.20
N ASN A 63 -3.31 -11.96 -7.77
CA ASN A 63 -2.50 -12.95 -8.45
C ASN A 63 -2.19 -12.50 -9.90
N ALA A 64 -0.91 -12.23 -10.18
CA ALA A 64 -0.43 -11.79 -11.49
C ALA A 64 -0.64 -12.85 -12.58
N GLU A 65 -0.67 -14.15 -12.23
CA GLU A 65 -0.91 -15.22 -13.20
C GLU A 65 -2.21 -15.01 -13.97
N LYS A 66 -3.21 -14.42 -13.30
CA LYS A 66 -4.51 -14.07 -13.86
C LYS A 66 -4.61 -12.64 -14.40
N PHE A 67 -3.48 -11.95 -14.59
CA PHE A 67 -3.47 -10.55 -15.00
C PHE A 67 -4.26 -10.28 -16.28
N LEU A 68 -4.10 -11.13 -17.29
CA LEU A 68 -4.78 -10.95 -18.59
C LEU A 68 -6.30 -11.14 -18.49
N GLU A 69 -6.77 -11.83 -17.47
CA GLU A 69 -8.19 -12.02 -17.19
C GLU A 69 -8.73 -10.80 -16.41
N TRP A 70 -8.20 -10.55 -15.19
CA TRP A 70 -8.76 -9.53 -14.31
C TRP A 70 -8.50 -8.08 -14.76
N ARG A 71 -7.52 -7.81 -15.61
CA ARG A 71 -7.31 -6.46 -16.15
C ARG A 71 -8.45 -5.99 -17.06
N GLU A 72 -9.21 -6.92 -17.63
CA GLU A 72 -10.36 -6.62 -18.49
C GLU A 72 -11.64 -6.40 -17.67
N GLU A 73 -11.61 -6.67 -16.37
CA GLU A 73 -12.73 -6.45 -15.46
C GLU A 73 -12.68 -5.02 -14.86
N PRO A 74 -13.57 -4.11 -15.33
CA PRO A 74 -13.43 -2.66 -15.03
C PRO A 74 -13.48 -2.31 -13.54
N ARG A 75 -14.13 -3.16 -12.74
CA ARG A 75 -14.33 -2.94 -11.30
C ARG A 75 -13.44 -3.77 -10.40
N PHE A 76 -12.65 -4.68 -10.92
CA PHE A 76 -11.90 -5.63 -10.11
C PHE A 76 -11.01 -4.93 -9.06
N ILE A 77 -10.16 -4.02 -9.49
CA ILE A 77 -9.28 -3.27 -8.56
C ILE A 77 -10.09 -2.32 -7.66
N GLU A 78 -11.13 -1.69 -8.18
CA GLU A 78 -12.04 -0.87 -7.37
C GLU A 78 -12.66 -1.67 -6.23
N ASP A 79 -13.18 -2.87 -6.51
CA ASP A 79 -13.82 -3.71 -5.52
C ASP A 79 -12.80 -4.21 -4.46
N VAL A 80 -11.57 -4.53 -4.85
CA VAL A 80 -10.49 -4.86 -3.90
C VAL A 80 -10.14 -3.66 -3.01
N MET A 81 -10.01 -2.47 -3.58
CA MET A 81 -9.73 -1.24 -2.80
C MET A 81 -10.89 -0.91 -1.86
N ARG A 82 -12.12 -1.10 -2.29
CA ARG A 82 -13.32 -0.95 -1.47
C ARG A 82 -13.38 -1.97 -0.33
N PHE A 83 -12.99 -3.20 -0.60
CA PHE A 83 -12.84 -4.25 0.42
C PHE A 83 -11.81 -3.84 1.49
N LEU A 84 -10.63 -3.37 1.07
CA LEU A 84 -9.59 -2.89 1.99
C LEU A 84 -10.07 -1.70 2.83
N ASP A 85 -10.81 -0.75 2.24
CA ASP A 85 -11.43 0.36 2.97
C ASP A 85 -12.40 -0.13 4.05
N ASN A 86 -13.19 -1.16 3.74
CA ASN A 86 -14.15 -1.73 4.67
C ASN A 86 -13.45 -2.51 5.81
N VAL A 87 -12.39 -3.26 5.50
CA VAL A 87 -11.56 -3.94 6.51
C VAL A 87 -10.94 -2.93 7.48
N LEU A 88 -10.39 -1.84 6.94
CA LEU A 88 -9.83 -0.77 7.77
C LEU A 88 -10.90 -0.07 8.61
N GLU A 89 -12.09 0.14 8.07
CA GLU A 89 -13.23 0.71 8.80
C GLU A 89 -13.70 -0.21 9.93
N ASP A 90 -13.75 -1.52 9.69
CA ASP A 90 -14.11 -2.51 10.72
C ASP A 90 -13.08 -2.48 11.88
N PHE A 91 -11.78 -2.43 11.55
CA PHE A 91 -10.74 -2.23 12.55
C PHE A 91 -10.96 -0.94 13.37
N ILE A 92 -11.20 0.20 12.71
CA ILE A 92 -11.43 1.50 13.38
C ILE A 92 -12.60 1.42 14.37
N ARG A 93 -13.66 0.67 14.02
CA ARG A 93 -14.86 0.56 14.86
C ARG A 93 -14.72 -0.42 16.02
N ARG A 94 -13.94 -1.50 15.84
CA ARG A 94 -13.89 -2.63 16.78
C ARG A 94 -12.60 -2.70 17.58
N ALA A 95 -11.58 -1.93 17.23
CA ALA A 95 -10.32 -1.94 17.95
C ALA A 95 -10.51 -1.60 19.43
N PRO A 96 -9.85 -2.31 20.33
CA PRO A 96 -9.94 -2.05 21.77
C PRO A 96 -9.27 -0.72 22.13
N PRO A 97 -9.61 -0.12 23.29
CA PRO A 97 -9.13 1.21 23.69
C PRO A 97 -7.61 1.34 23.76
N GLU A 98 -6.88 0.25 23.99
CA GLU A 98 -5.42 0.20 24.04
C GLU A 98 -4.79 0.53 22.67
N MET A 99 -5.53 0.34 21.58
CA MET A 99 -5.08 0.60 20.20
C MET A 99 -5.43 2.01 19.70
N LYS A 100 -5.73 2.95 20.59
CA LYS A 100 -6.16 4.32 20.24
C LYS A 100 -5.23 5.04 19.25
N ALA A 101 -3.90 4.88 19.37
CA ALA A 101 -2.93 5.49 18.46
C ALA A 101 -2.99 4.87 17.06
N ALA A 102 -3.23 3.56 16.96
CA ALA A 102 -3.44 2.87 15.68
C ALA A 102 -4.78 3.27 15.03
N VAL A 103 -5.84 3.36 15.83
CA VAL A 103 -7.16 3.85 15.35
C VAL A 103 -7.06 5.28 14.86
N TYR A 104 -6.35 6.13 15.58
CA TYR A 104 -6.10 7.50 15.16
C TYR A 104 -5.37 7.55 13.81
N SER A 105 -4.25 6.82 13.67
CA SER A 105 -3.52 6.72 12.41
C SER A 105 -4.41 6.24 11.26
N ALA A 106 -5.17 5.15 11.50
CA ALA A 106 -6.05 4.57 10.51
C ALA A 106 -7.12 5.58 10.01
N ARG A 107 -7.66 6.42 10.89
CA ARG A 107 -8.59 7.49 10.51
C ARG A 107 -7.91 8.59 9.71
N ARG A 108 -6.74 9.04 10.20
CA ARG A 108 -6.00 10.15 9.61
C ARG A 108 -5.56 9.87 8.18
N GLU A 109 -4.94 8.75 7.93
CA GLU A 109 -4.28 8.46 6.66
C GLU A 109 -5.00 7.42 5.79
N ARG A 110 -5.82 6.56 6.36
CA ARG A 110 -6.50 5.44 5.69
C ARG A 110 -5.60 4.68 4.72
N SER A 111 -4.33 4.50 5.09
CA SER A 111 -3.35 3.81 4.25
C SER A 111 -3.68 2.33 4.10
N VAL A 112 -3.66 1.86 2.86
CA VAL A 112 -3.82 0.44 2.48
C VAL A 112 -2.67 0.04 1.56
N GLY A 113 -2.44 -1.26 1.41
CA GLY A 113 -1.38 -1.77 0.56
C GLY A 113 -1.89 -2.87 -0.36
N LEU A 114 -2.35 -2.52 -1.55
CA LEU A 114 -2.61 -3.49 -2.60
C LEU A 114 -1.30 -3.91 -3.25
N GLY A 115 -0.99 -5.19 -3.20
CA GLY A 115 0.22 -5.79 -3.77
C GLY A 115 -0.06 -6.80 -4.86
N LEU A 116 0.99 -7.51 -5.22
CA LEU A 116 1.00 -8.51 -6.29
C LEU A 116 1.74 -9.76 -5.83
N MET A 117 1.23 -10.92 -6.20
CA MET A 117 1.92 -12.22 -6.10
C MET A 117 1.87 -12.94 -7.44
N GLY A 118 2.62 -14.02 -7.61
CA GLY A 118 2.57 -14.86 -8.81
C GLY A 118 3.22 -14.26 -10.06
N PHE A 119 4.05 -13.21 -9.95
CA PHE A 119 4.68 -12.59 -11.12
C PHE A 119 5.61 -13.54 -11.88
N HIS A 120 6.37 -14.38 -11.17
CA HIS A 120 7.22 -15.39 -11.82
C HIS A 120 6.38 -16.42 -12.59
N SER A 121 5.31 -16.94 -11.98
CA SER A 121 4.37 -17.87 -12.65
C SER A 121 3.74 -17.23 -13.90
N PHE A 122 3.37 -15.96 -13.82
CA PHE A 122 2.90 -15.21 -14.99
C PHE A 122 3.94 -15.17 -16.11
N LEU A 123 5.21 -14.85 -15.79
CA LEU A 123 6.28 -14.81 -16.79
C LEU A 123 6.52 -16.19 -17.41
N GLN A 124 6.51 -17.26 -16.61
CA GLN A 124 6.63 -18.64 -17.11
C GLN A 124 5.49 -18.98 -18.08
N ALA A 125 4.27 -18.65 -17.74
CA ALA A 125 3.11 -18.86 -18.63
C ALA A 125 3.21 -18.06 -19.94
N GLN A 126 3.91 -16.92 -19.94
CA GLN A 126 4.18 -16.14 -21.15
C GLN A 126 5.47 -16.56 -21.89
N GLY A 127 6.18 -17.58 -21.43
CA GLY A 127 7.47 -18.00 -22.01
C GLY A 127 8.58 -16.93 -21.88
N VAL A 128 8.55 -16.11 -20.84
CA VAL A 128 9.44 -14.96 -20.63
C VAL A 128 10.45 -15.26 -19.51
N ALA A 129 11.73 -15.19 -19.82
CA ALA A 129 12.80 -15.33 -18.82
C ALA A 129 12.76 -14.13 -17.83
N PHE A 130 12.94 -14.42 -16.54
CA PHE A 130 12.84 -13.43 -15.45
C PHE A 130 13.82 -12.25 -15.62
N GLU A 131 15.05 -12.50 -16.09
CA GLU A 131 16.10 -11.48 -16.28
C GLU A 131 15.96 -10.69 -17.58
N SER A 132 14.95 -10.99 -18.40
CA SER A 132 14.80 -10.41 -19.72
C SER A 132 14.27 -8.98 -19.71
N ALA A 133 14.55 -8.21 -20.77
CA ALA A 133 13.91 -6.91 -20.99
C ALA A 133 12.39 -7.02 -21.13
N MET A 134 11.88 -8.15 -21.59
CA MET A 134 10.44 -8.41 -21.69
C MET A 134 9.80 -8.53 -20.30
N ALA A 135 10.46 -9.19 -19.34
CA ALA A 135 10.00 -9.25 -17.95
C ALA A 135 9.89 -7.85 -17.34
N LYS A 136 10.88 -6.98 -17.58
CA LYS A 136 10.83 -5.57 -17.17
C LYS A 136 9.64 -4.85 -17.82
N SER A 137 9.37 -5.09 -19.10
CA SER A 137 8.21 -4.51 -19.79
C SER A 137 6.88 -4.95 -19.16
N TRP A 138 6.73 -6.25 -18.86
CA TRP A 138 5.55 -6.78 -18.18
C TRP A 138 5.38 -6.18 -16.77
N ASN A 139 6.46 -6.10 -16.00
CA ASN A 139 6.44 -5.46 -14.69
C ASN A 139 5.90 -4.02 -14.78
N MET A 140 6.42 -3.22 -15.71
CA MET A 140 5.96 -1.85 -15.90
C MET A 140 4.48 -1.75 -16.30
N ARG A 141 4.02 -2.61 -17.22
CA ARG A 141 2.62 -2.62 -17.67
C ARG A 141 1.67 -2.97 -16.54
N LEU A 142 2.00 -3.99 -15.77
CA LEU A 142 1.20 -4.49 -14.66
C LEU A 142 1.09 -3.45 -13.56
N PHE A 143 2.21 -2.90 -13.09
CA PHE A 143 2.18 -1.90 -12.03
C PHE A 143 1.62 -0.55 -12.48
N LYS A 144 1.76 -0.18 -13.75
CA LYS A 144 1.07 0.99 -14.30
C LYS A 144 -0.44 0.82 -14.29
N HIS A 145 -0.94 -0.38 -14.60
CA HIS A 145 -2.36 -0.71 -14.50
C HIS A 145 -2.85 -0.65 -13.06
N LEU A 146 -2.18 -1.38 -12.13
CA LEU A 146 -2.53 -1.37 -10.71
C LEU A 146 -2.56 0.05 -10.13
N ARG A 147 -1.53 0.86 -10.40
CA ARG A 147 -1.45 2.23 -9.91
C ARG A 147 -2.59 3.08 -10.42
N ARG A 148 -2.87 3.03 -11.72
CA ARG A 148 -3.94 3.80 -12.34
C ARG A 148 -5.31 3.46 -11.75
N GLU A 149 -5.61 2.16 -11.63
CA GLU A 149 -6.92 1.72 -11.10
C GLU A 149 -7.03 1.98 -9.59
N ALA A 150 -5.97 1.82 -8.82
CA ALA A 150 -5.96 2.16 -7.39
C ALA A 150 -6.14 3.68 -7.16
N ASP A 151 -5.50 4.52 -7.96
CA ASP A 151 -5.67 5.98 -7.89
C ASP A 151 -7.10 6.40 -8.26
N LYS A 152 -7.69 5.76 -9.27
CA LYS A 152 -9.09 5.96 -9.66
C LYS A 152 -10.05 5.55 -8.54
N ALA A 153 -9.85 4.36 -7.97
CA ALA A 153 -10.66 3.85 -6.86
C ALA A 153 -10.57 4.75 -5.62
N SER A 154 -9.37 5.26 -5.31
CA SER A 154 -9.18 6.18 -4.18
C SER A 154 -9.99 7.47 -4.33
N ARG A 155 -10.01 8.06 -5.52
CA ARG A 155 -10.79 9.28 -5.79
C ARG A 155 -12.29 9.02 -5.73
N LEU A 156 -12.74 7.93 -6.36
CA LEU A 156 -14.16 7.54 -6.34
C LEU A 156 -14.63 7.32 -4.89
N LEU A 157 -13.86 6.59 -4.08
CA LEU A 157 -14.19 6.37 -2.68
C LEU A 157 -14.10 7.66 -1.84
N ALA A 158 -13.25 8.60 -2.21
CA ALA A 158 -13.22 9.91 -1.57
C ALA A 158 -14.47 10.75 -1.91
N GLU A 159 -14.98 10.65 -3.12
CA GLU A 159 -16.26 11.29 -3.51
C GLU A 159 -17.44 10.67 -2.76
N GLU A 160 -17.48 9.33 -2.63
CA GLU A 160 -18.57 8.61 -1.97
C GLU A 160 -18.56 8.75 -0.44
N LYS A 161 -17.38 8.66 0.19
CA LYS A 161 -17.23 8.51 1.65
C LYS A 161 -16.42 9.63 2.32
N GLY A 162 -15.95 10.57 1.53
CA GLY A 162 -15.02 11.63 1.94
C GLY A 162 -13.55 11.20 1.87
N PRO A 163 -12.63 12.17 1.65
CA PRO A 163 -11.20 11.93 1.69
C PRO A 163 -10.73 11.56 3.12
N CYS A 164 -9.56 10.91 3.23
CA CYS A 164 -8.94 10.72 4.54
C CYS A 164 -8.60 12.09 5.17
N GLU A 165 -8.45 12.13 6.48
CA GLU A 165 -8.30 13.39 7.21
C GLU A 165 -7.02 14.16 6.81
N ASP A 166 -5.90 13.45 6.61
CA ASP A 166 -4.64 14.05 6.16
C ASP A 166 -4.76 14.70 4.78
N ALA A 167 -5.45 14.05 3.85
CA ALA A 167 -5.72 14.59 2.52
C ALA A 167 -6.69 15.78 2.58
N ARG A 168 -7.73 15.68 3.42
CA ARG A 168 -8.73 16.74 3.61
C ARG A 168 -8.11 18.04 4.11
N GLU A 169 -7.18 17.98 5.05
CA GLU A 169 -6.48 19.15 5.57
C GLU A 169 -5.68 19.92 4.52
N ARG A 170 -5.34 19.27 3.41
CA ARG A 170 -4.61 19.85 2.29
C ARG A 170 -5.47 20.03 1.03
N GLY A 171 -6.79 19.87 1.16
CA GLY A 171 -7.73 20.02 0.04
C GLY A 171 -7.55 18.96 -1.06
N VAL A 172 -7.00 17.78 -0.72
CA VAL A 172 -6.76 16.69 -1.66
C VAL A 172 -7.91 15.68 -1.59
N MET A 173 -8.46 15.32 -2.75
CA MET A 173 -9.56 14.36 -2.86
C MET A 173 -9.02 12.94 -3.06
N GLU A 174 -8.48 12.37 -1.97
CA GLU A 174 -7.95 11.02 -1.90
C GLU A 174 -8.48 10.28 -0.67
N ARG A 175 -9.03 9.07 -0.87
CA ARG A 175 -9.50 8.22 0.23
C ARG A 175 -8.37 7.64 1.03
N PHE A 176 -7.25 7.31 0.36
CA PHE A 176 -6.08 6.66 0.94
C PHE A 176 -4.84 7.52 0.74
N SER A 177 -4.04 7.72 1.79
CA SER A 177 -2.72 8.34 1.65
C SER A 177 -1.76 7.41 0.91
N HIS A 178 -1.71 6.13 1.28
CA HIS A 178 -0.94 5.09 0.59
C HIS A 178 -1.89 4.02 0.03
N LYS A 179 -1.56 3.45 -1.13
CA LYS A 179 -2.45 2.56 -1.89
C LYS A 179 -1.83 1.22 -2.24
N LEU A 180 -0.52 1.18 -2.46
CA LEU A 180 0.19 0.00 -2.94
C LEU A 180 1.32 -0.38 -1.99
N ALA A 181 1.48 -1.68 -1.76
CA ALA A 181 2.63 -2.25 -1.06
C ALA A 181 2.85 -3.70 -1.53
N ILE A 182 4.10 -4.12 -1.67
CA ILE A 182 4.43 -5.48 -2.06
C ILE A 182 4.71 -6.29 -0.80
N ALA A 183 3.70 -7.00 -0.33
CA ALA A 183 3.81 -7.90 0.82
C ALA A 183 4.58 -9.19 0.46
N PRO A 184 5.15 -9.90 1.44
CA PRO A 184 5.83 -11.19 1.23
C PRO A 184 4.95 -12.28 0.63
N THR A 185 3.65 -12.28 0.94
CA THR A 185 2.65 -13.27 0.45
C THR A 185 3.00 -14.74 0.76
N ALA A 186 3.76 -14.99 1.84
CA ALA A 186 4.33 -16.29 2.15
C ALA A 186 3.30 -17.42 2.22
N SER A 187 2.18 -17.21 2.92
CA SER A 187 1.13 -18.23 3.08
C SER A 187 0.15 -18.25 1.91
N ILE A 188 -0.30 -17.08 1.43
CA ILE A 188 -1.31 -17.01 0.37
C ILE A 188 -0.77 -17.50 -0.98
N SER A 189 0.52 -17.32 -1.25
CA SER A 189 1.18 -17.83 -2.47
C SER A 189 1.28 -19.36 -2.55
N ILE A 190 0.96 -20.08 -1.46
CA ILE A 190 0.85 -21.54 -1.46
C ILE A 190 -0.55 -21.98 -1.90
N ILE A 191 -1.52 -21.12 -1.75
CA ILE A 191 -2.95 -21.42 -2.02
C ILE A 191 -3.34 -20.94 -3.42
N CYS A 192 -2.76 -19.85 -3.89
CA CYS A 192 -3.10 -19.18 -5.15
C CYS A 192 -1.96 -19.21 -6.14
#